data_ea71166a792906773819e6821b165e89
#
_entry.id   ea71166a792906773819e6821b165e89
#
_cell.length_a   1.000
_cell.length_b   1.000
_cell.length_c   1.000
_cell.angle_alpha   90.00
_cell.angle_beta   90.00
_cell.angle_gamma   90.00
#
_symmetry.space_group_name_H-M   'P 1'
#
loop_
_entity.id
_entity.type
_entity.pdbx_description
1 polymer ?
#
loop_
_entity_poly.entity_id
_entity_poly.type
_entity_poly.pdbx_seq_one_letter_code
_entity_poly.pdbx_strand_id
1 'polypeptide(L)'
;MKRINQFSQILLIAIFLSSCKSSNNKVNPVINSGENINENIISEKKRMEIKFSCGEDGISEYLDDGWIILKEDSKEKICTWKSIPATKDCDMDKDKGCKITTPDKIGEEKIYLLER
;
A
#
# COMPACT_ATOMS: atom_id res chain seq x y z
N MET A 1 38.60 35.68 -2.44
CA MET A 1 38.07 35.22 -3.74
C MET A 1 37.79 33.73 -3.63
N LYS A 2 36.51 33.32 -3.49
CA LYS A 2 36.11 31.91 -3.43
C LYS A 2 35.56 31.51 -4.79
N ARG A 3 36.19 30.54 -5.42
CA ARG A 3 35.76 29.97 -6.70
C ARG A 3 34.63 28.97 -6.44
N ILE A 4 33.46 29.22 -7.03
CA ILE A 4 32.31 28.34 -7.03
C ILE A 4 32.52 27.37 -8.18
N ASN A 5 32.76 26.08 -7.87
CA ASN A 5 32.74 25.01 -8.84
C ASN A 5 31.29 24.57 -9.09
N GLN A 6 30.74 24.98 -10.24
CA GLN A 6 29.53 24.40 -10.77
C GLN A 6 29.85 23.08 -11.47
N PHE A 7 29.55 21.98 -10.84
CA PHE A 7 29.46 20.69 -11.53
C PHE A 7 28.03 20.54 -12.08
N SER A 8 27.91 20.81 -13.38
CA SER A 8 26.74 20.48 -14.18
C SER A 8 26.65 18.96 -14.30
N GLN A 9 25.73 18.36 -13.56
CA GLN A 9 25.35 16.97 -13.77
C GLN A 9 24.26 16.90 -14.83
N ILE A 10 24.68 16.48 -16.02
CA ILE A 10 23.76 16.13 -17.11
C ILE A 10 23.15 14.79 -16.77
N LEU A 11 21.87 14.80 -16.38
CA LEU A 11 21.08 13.60 -16.15
C LEU A 11 20.58 13.05 -17.50
N LEU A 12 21.23 12.02 -18.00
CA LEU A 12 20.78 11.25 -19.16
C LEU A 12 19.57 10.40 -18.76
N ILE A 13 18.38 10.84 -19.15
CA ILE A 13 17.15 10.04 -19.02
C ILE A 13 17.09 9.09 -20.22
N ALA A 14 17.39 7.83 -19.99
CA ALA A 14 17.17 6.76 -20.97
C ALA A 14 15.68 6.37 -20.96
N ILE A 15 14.97 6.77 -22.00
CA ILE A 15 13.58 6.38 -22.23
C ILE A 15 13.59 4.98 -22.84
N PHE A 16 13.27 3.95 -22.06
CA PHE A 16 12.99 2.62 -22.56
C PHE A 16 11.56 2.57 -23.12
N LEU A 17 11.48 2.65 -24.46
CA LEU A 17 10.24 2.33 -25.16
C LEU A 17 10.10 0.79 -25.23
N SER A 18 9.33 0.23 -24.30
CA SER A 18 8.88 -1.15 -24.39
C SER A 18 7.79 -1.25 -25.46
N SER A 19 8.19 -1.77 -26.62
CA SER A 19 7.29 -2.10 -27.70
C SER A 19 6.53 -3.39 -27.37
N CYS A 20 5.26 -3.30 -26.96
CA CYS A 20 4.36 -4.45 -26.87
C CYS A 20 3.96 -4.87 -28.29
N LYS A 21 4.50 -6.02 -28.74
CA LYS A 21 4.03 -6.71 -29.94
C LYS A 21 2.63 -7.30 -29.68
N SER A 22 1.63 -6.70 -30.31
CA SER A 22 0.30 -7.27 -30.40
C SER A 22 0.33 -8.51 -31.32
N SER A 23 0.02 -9.68 -30.76
CA SER A 23 -0.17 -10.91 -31.53
C SER A 23 -1.62 -10.94 -32.01
N ASN A 24 -1.80 -10.72 -33.33
CA ASN A 24 -3.08 -10.86 -34.00
C ASN A 24 -3.37 -12.35 -34.22
N ASN A 25 -4.16 -12.97 -33.36
CA ASN A 25 -4.80 -14.24 -33.67
C ASN A 25 -6.12 -13.98 -34.42
N LYS A 26 -6.06 -14.19 -35.72
CA LYS A 26 -7.20 -14.23 -36.61
C LYS A 26 -8.06 -15.45 -36.29
N VAL A 27 -9.17 -15.25 -35.59
CA VAL A 27 -10.21 -16.28 -35.43
C VAL A 27 -11.31 -15.97 -36.43
N ASN A 28 -11.57 -16.92 -37.35
CA ASN A 28 -12.65 -16.88 -38.32
C ASN A 28 -14.01 -16.91 -37.63
N PRO A 29 -15.00 -16.11 -38.05
CA PRO A 29 -16.34 -16.20 -37.50
C PRO A 29 -17.08 -17.39 -38.16
N VAL A 30 -17.42 -18.36 -37.36
CA VAL A 30 -18.46 -19.34 -37.73
C VAL A 30 -19.80 -18.73 -37.34
N ILE A 31 -20.56 -18.34 -38.35
CA ILE A 31 -21.95 -17.90 -38.20
C ILE A 31 -22.81 -19.14 -37.95
N ASN A 32 -23.33 -19.27 -36.73
CA ASN A 32 -24.48 -20.12 -36.47
C ASN A 32 -25.59 -19.29 -35.82
N SER A 33 -26.73 -19.36 -36.50
CA SER A 33 -27.97 -18.66 -36.17
C SER A 33 -28.53 -19.05 -34.81
N GLY A 34 -28.98 -18.02 -34.07
CA GLY A 34 -30.13 -18.13 -33.18
C GLY A 34 -29.85 -18.76 -31.82
N GLU A 35 -29.42 -17.95 -30.87
CA GLU A 35 -29.84 -18.12 -29.48
C GLU A 35 -29.72 -16.81 -28.73
N ASN A 36 -30.80 -16.51 -28.05
CA ASN A 36 -30.99 -15.34 -27.20
C ASN A 36 -29.88 -15.28 -26.14
N ILE A 37 -28.78 -14.60 -26.43
CA ILE A 37 -27.73 -14.36 -25.42
C ILE A 37 -28.28 -13.26 -24.54
N ASN A 38 -28.86 -13.69 -23.42
CA ASN A 38 -29.01 -12.87 -22.23
C ASN A 38 -27.61 -12.42 -21.87
N GLU A 39 -27.23 -11.20 -22.26
CA GLU A 39 -26.00 -10.54 -21.80
C GLU A 39 -26.09 -10.39 -20.28
N ASN A 40 -25.65 -11.45 -19.60
CA ASN A 40 -25.33 -11.38 -18.20
C ASN A 40 -24.11 -10.47 -18.10
N ILE A 41 -24.37 -9.18 -17.95
CA ILE A 41 -23.35 -8.19 -17.58
C ILE A 41 -22.84 -8.66 -16.21
N ILE A 42 -21.79 -9.47 -16.23
CA ILE A 42 -21.03 -9.80 -15.05
C ILE A 42 -20.36 -8.50 -14.64
N SER A 43 -21.02 -7.72 -13.80
CA SER A 43 -20.42 -6.60 -13.14
C SER A 43 -19.24 -7.15 -12.34
N GLU A 44 -18.03 -6.89 -12.82
CA GLU A 44 -16.80 -7.35 -12.19
C GLU A 44 -16.69 -6.62 -10.85
N LYS A 45 -17.04 -7.32 -9.77
CA LYS A 45 -17.00 -6.79 -8.43
C LYS A 45 -15.55 -6.49 -8.03
N LYS A 46 -15.26 -5.23 -7.76
CA LYS A 46 -13.95 -4.79 -7.33
C LYS A 46 -13.80 -4.99 -5.82
N ARG A 47 -12.70 -5.62 -5.40
CA ARG A 47 -12.38 -5.85 -3.98
C ARG A 47 -11.06 -5.19 -3.61
N MET A 48 -10.97 -4.71 -2.36
CA MET A 48 -9.74 -4.15 -1.81
C MET A 48 -9.65 -4.39 -0.31
N GLU A 49 -8.43 -4.48 0.20
CA GLU A 49 -8.14 -4.52 1.63
C GLU A 49 -7.52 -3.19 2.06
N ILE A 50 -8.04 -2.61 3.13
CA ILE A 50 -7.50 -1.40 3.75
C ILE A 50 -7.22 -1.64 5.22
N LYS A 51 -6.28 -0.87 5.77
CA LYS A 51 -5.83 -1.00 7.17
C LYS A 51 -5.72 0.36 7.81
N PHE A 52 -6.22 0.46 9.02
CA PHE A 52 -6.05 1.62 9.90
C PHE A 52 -5.36 1.17 11.18
N SER A 53 -4.41 1.94 11.67
CA SER A 53 -3.57 1.56 12.79
C SER A 53 -3.51 2.64 13.85
N CYS A 54 -3.43 2.22 15.12
CA CYS A 54 -3.08 3.14 16.20
C CYS A 54 -4.01 4.34 16.37
N GLY A 55 -5.31 4.13 16.12
CA GLY A 55 -6.34 5.16 16.24
C GLY A 55 -6.58 5.97 14.97
N GLU A 56 -5.94 5.61 13.86
CA GLU A 56 -6.35 6.10 12.55
C GLU A 56 -7.77 5.61 12.26
N ASP A 57 -8.56 6.44 11.61
CA ASP A 57 -9.91 6.12 11.15
C ASP A 57 -10.15 6.86 9.83
N GLY A 58 -10.74 6.18 8.86
CA GLY A 58 -11.00 6.73 7.53
C GLY A 58 -11.96 5.84 6.74
N ILE A 59 -12.58 4.86 7.40
CA ILE A 59 -13.51 3.93 6.75
C ILE A 59 -14.73 4.65 6.15
N SER A 60 -15.17 5.75 6.77
CA SER A 60 -16.31 6.54 6.32
C SER A 60 -16.15 7.05 4.89
N GLU A 61 -14.95 7.47 4.49
CA GLU A 61 -14.67 7.96 3.14
C GLU A 61 -14.94 6.89 2.08
N TYR A 62 -14.59 5.64 2.38
CA TYR A 62 -14.85 4.50 1.48
C TYR A 62 -16.33 4.15 1.41
N LEU A 63 -17.04 4.22 2.55
CA LEU A 63 -18.48 3.96 2.58
C LEU A 63 -19.26 5.03 1.80
N ASP A 64 -18.86 6.30 1.91
CA ASP A 64 -19.44 7.42 1.15
C ASP A 64 -19.18 7.27 -0.36
N ASP A 65 -18.05 6.67 -0.74
CA ASP A 65 -17.70 6.32 -2.13
C ASP A 65 -18.46 5.09 -2.65
N GLY A 66 -19.31 4.47 -1.85
CA GLY A 66 -20.14 3.33 -2.23
C GLY A 66 -19.48 1.96 -2.06
N TRP A 67 -18.38 1.88 -1.28
CA TRP A 67 -17.81 0.60 -0.86
C TRP A 67 -18.63 0.00 0.27
N ILE A 68 -18.72 -1.32 0.29
CA ILE A 68 -19.36 -2.10 1.37
C ILE A 68 -18.32 -2.95 2.09
N ILE A 69 -18.46 -3.06 3.40
CA ILE A 69 -17.58 -3.90 4.21
C ILE A 69 -18.03 -5.35 4.08
N LEU A 70 -17.17 -6.21 3.55
CA LEU A 70 -17.38 -7.65 3.52
C LEU A 70 -16.89 -8.33 4.80
N LYS A 71 -15.77 -7.84 5.34
CA LYS A 71 -15.14 -8.40 6.52
C LYS A 71 -14.40 -7.32 7.29
N GLU A 72 -14.44 -7.41 8.61
CA GLU A 72 -13.66 -6.60 9.54
C GLU A 72 -12.89 -7.56 10.46
N ASP A 73 -11.58 -7.32 10.58
CA ASP A 73 -10.70 -7.99 11.52
C ASP A 73 -9.95 -6.94 12.33
N SER A 74 -9.50 -7.32 13.52
CA SER A 74 -8.60 -6.48 14.29
C SER A 74 -7.49 -7.30 14.93
N LYS A 75 -6.32 -6.67 15.11
CA LYS A 75 -5.19 -7.27 15.79
C LYS A 75 -4.40 -6.21 16.57
N GLU A 76 -3.72 -6.66 17.61
CA GLU A 76 -2.83 -5.82 18.38
C GLU A 76 -1.63 -5.36 17.54
N LYS A 77 -1.23 -4.09 17.70
CA LYS A 77 -0.09 -3.47 17.02
C LYS A 77 0.68 -2.54 17.94
N ILE A 78 2.01 -2.59 17.86
CA ILE A 78 2.85 -1.64 18.55
C ILE A 78 2.81 -0.31 17.79
N CYS A 79 2.33 0.75 18.45
CA CYS A 79 2.16 2.08 17.85
C CYS A 79 3.39 2.95 18.05
N THR A 80 4.02 2.89 19.20
CA THR A 80 5.25 3.64 19.48
C THR A 80 6.26 2.79 20.21
N TRP A 81 7.51 3.15 20.03
CA TRP A 81 8.67 2.53 20.68
C TRP A 81 9.37 3.56 21.54
N LYS A 82 9.94 3.14 22.69
CA LYS A 82 10.81 3.97 23.52
C LYS A 82 12.15 3.31 23.74
N SER A 83 13.16 4.14 23.92
CA SER A 83 14.49 3.68 24.34
C SER A 83 14.63 3.84 25.84
N ILE A 84 15.12 2.81 26.49
CA ILE A 84 15.43 2.80 27.93
C ILE A 84 16.88 2.37 28.12
N PRO A 85 17.54 2.77 29.22
CA PRO A 85 18.89 2.30 29.54
C PRO A 85 18.90 0.79 29.74
N ALA A 86 19.89 0.10 29.18
CA ALA A 86 20.03 -1.35 29.30
C ALA A 86 20.44 -1.77 30.73
N THR A 87 21.15 -0.89 31.45
CA THR A 87 21.58 -1.10 32.83
C THR A 87 21.40 0.18 33.63
N LYS A 88 21.48 0.09 34.96
CA LYS A 88 21.36 1.29 35.84
C LYS A 88 22.50 2.29 35.64
N ASP A 89 23.65 1.83 35.18
CA ASP A 89 24.85 2.67 34.97
C ASP A 89 24.95 3.19 33.54
N CYS A 90 23.94 2.94 32.71
CA CYS A 90 23.88 3.39 31.33
C CYS A 90 23.49 4.87 31.24
N ASP A 91 24.40 5.71 30.78
CA ASP A 91 24.15 7.09 30.40
C ASP A 91 23.91 7.16 28.88
N MET A 92 22.64 7.19 28.45
CA MET A 92 22.26 7.17 27.04
C MET A 92 22.73 8.39 26.24
N ASP A 93 23.10 9.48 26.91
CA ASP A 93 23.62 10.70 26.28
C ASP A 93 25.12 10.54 25.93
N LYS A 94 25.85 9.78 26.72
CA LYS A 94 27.28 9.51 26.53
C LYS A 94 27.53 8.24 25.72
N ASP A 95 26.77 7.20 25.98
CA ASP A 95 26.90 5.89 25.32
C ASP A 95 25.61 5.49 24.62
N LYS A 96 25.53 5.77 23.32
CA LYS A 96 24.39 5.43 22.48
C LYS A 96 24.16 3.92 22.31
N GLY A 97 25.16 3.11 22.62
CA GLY A 97 25.11 1.64 22.53
C GLY A 97 24.47 0.97 23.73
N CYS A 98 24.35 1.66 24.87
CA CYS A 98 23.83 1.07 26.10
C CYS A 98 22.31 1.21 26.28
N LYS A 99 21.55 1.40 25.22
CA LYS A 99 20.09 1.50 25.23
C LYS A 99 19.42 0.27 24.61
N ILE A 100 18.25 -0.08 25.10
CA ILE A 100 17.35 -1.07 24.51
C ILE A 100 16.05 -0.39 24.06
N THR A 101 15.48 -0.87 22.96
CA THR A 101 14.21 -0.37 22.46
C THR A 101 13.10 -1.32 22.89
N THR A 102 12.07 -0.78 23.52
CA THR A 102 10.90 -1.53 24.00
C THR A 102 9.61 -0.92 23.45
N PRO A 103 8.52 -1.70 23.32
CA PRO A 103 7.21 -1.13 23.05
C PRO A 103 6.84 -0.10 24.10
N ASP A 104 6.30 1.03 23.65
CA ASP A 104 5.84 2.10 24.55
C ASP A 104 4.30 2.17 24.55
N LYS A 105 3.71 2.26 23.37
CA LYS A 105 2.27 2.27 23.22
C LYS A 105 1.84 1.10 22.32
N ILE A 106 0.91 0.31 22.82
CA ILE A 106 0.25 -0.74 22.08
C ILE A 106 -1.15 -0.24 21.74
N GLY A 107 -1.58 -0.46 20.51
CA GLY A 107 -2.90 -0.13 20.01
C GLY A 107 -3.47 -1.26 19.17
N GLU A 108 -4.40 -0.91 18.31
CA GLU A 108 -5.11 -1.85 17.45
C GLU A 108 -4.87 -1.50 15.98
N GLU A 109 -4.73 -2.51 15.13
CA GLU A 109 -4.80 -2.39 13.67
C GLU A 109 -6.10 -3.03 13.22
N LYS A 110 -7.00 -2.23 12.61
CA LYS A 110 -8.25 -2.67 11.99
C LYS A 110 -8.01 -2.95 10.52
N ILE A 111 -8.53 -4.05 10.04
CA ILE A 111 -8.37 -4.53 8.65
C ILE A 111 -9.76 -4.73 8.08
N TYR A 112 -10.06 -4.04 6.98
CA TYR A 112 -11.33 -4.12 6.28
C TYR A 112 -11.14 -4.73 4.90
N LEU A 113 -11.96 -5.71 4.55
CA LEU A 113 -12.13 -6.18 3.18
C LEU A 113 -13.37 -5.50 2.60
N LEU A 114 -13.19 -4.72 1.55
CA LEU A 114 -14.25 -3.95 0.90
C LEU A 114 -14.58 -4.52 -0.48
N GLU A 115 -15.84 -4.32 -0.91
CA GLU A 115 -16.33 -4.66 -2.25
C GLU A 115 -17.16 -3.48 -2.81
N ARG A 116 -17.04 -3.23 -4.10
CA ARG A 116 -17.83 -2.24 -4.85
C ARG A 116 -18.18 -2.74 -6.24
#